data_84a24d176ddf4cc64ea1b76dde674f27
#
_entry.id   84a24d176ddf4cc64ea1b76dde674f27
#
_cell.length_a   1.000
_cell.length_b   1.000
_cell.length_c   1.000
_cell.angle_alpha   90.00
_cell.angle_beta   90.00
_cell.angle_gamma   90.00
#
_symmetry.space_group_name_H-M   'P 1'
#
loop_
_entity.id
_entity.type
_entity.pdbx_description
1 polymer ?
#
loop_
_entity_poly.entity_id
_entity_poly.type
_entity_poly.pdbx_seq_one_letter_code
_entity_poly.pdbx_strand_id
1 'polypeptide(L)'
;MTSSLDEAILRVLPTERDAVAWLSTPEVRRRLEERGHRVGYTKKVQRHLTALEAESRVISTINGRELLWQRKPWLHGLQEGVGLMSASEAVAFHILQRFAGNKLPNAVTKDIDPLFQAAEARLSQEKADSRIYRAWADKIDSVDGAFTLIRPKLRPDIFNTVATATFFERELLVQYRPAYKGEGSADQKTRRLWPLALVESAGVMYMVAQDPGRAPRIEQGEKEATRALYRLDRIRSVTESGEPFTYPEDFKLRKYIETQQAFDFLPEPPVRLELAFEGSAGNQLRESPMSKDQQIDTLPDGRMKVTGTVTPSLKLRWWLRALGAGVEILAPRSLRDEFADDYSKLAKRYAAHEDARA
;
A
#
# COMPACT_ATOMS: atom_id res chain seq x y z
N MET A 1 -28.79 17.66 10.79
CA MET A 1 -27.60 18.57 10.89
C MET A 1 -27.16 18.58 12.35
N THR A 2 -26.02 17.96 12.63
CA THR A 2 -25.43 17.95 13.98
C THR A 2 -25.00 19.35 14.35
N SER A 3 -25.36 19.83 15.55
CA SER A 3 -24.92 21.17 15.97
C SER A 3 -23.42 21.15 16.30
N SER A 4 -22.75 22.30 16.21
CA SER A 4 -21.33 22.39 16.59
C SER A 4 -21.06 21.98 18.06
N LEU A 5 -22.10 22.08 18.91
CA LEU A 5 -22.03 21.65 20.31
C LEU A 5 -22.10 20.11 20.45
N ASP A 6 -22.88 19.44 19.59
CA ASP A 6 -22.96 17.96 19.60
C ASP A 6 -21.62 17.34 19.24
N GLU A 7 -20.92 17.90 18.24
CA GLU A 7 -19.57 17.45 17.88
C GLU A 7 -18.57 17.70 19.03
N ALA A 8 -18.66 18.85 19.70
CA ALA A 8 -17.81 19.14 20.85
C ALA A 8 -18.07 18.18 22.01
N ILE A 9 -19.33 17.84 22.31
CA ILE A 9 -19.72 16.86 23.31
C ILE A 9 -19.12 15.49 22.98
N LEU A 10 -19.26 15.02 21.74
CA LEU A 10 -18.71 13.73 21.33
C LEU A 10 -17.18 13.64 21.40
N ARG A 11 -16.47 14.78 21.26
CA ARG A 11 -15.00 14.83 21.41
C ARG A 11 -14.54 14.81 22.87
N VAL A 12 -15.39 15.17 23.82
CA VAL A 12 -15.05 15.21 25.25
C VAL A 12 -15.44 13.94 25.97
N LEU A 13 -16.44 13.23 25.44
CA LEU A 13 -16.93 11.99 26.03
C LEU A 13 -15.91 10.85 25.87
N PRO A 14 -15.65 10.08 26.93
CA PRO A 14 -14.80 8.90 26.88
C PRO A 14 -15.46 7.77 26.10
N THR A 15 -14.64 6.84 25.66
CA THR A 15 -15.04 5.54 25.09
C THR A 15 -14.74 4.42 26.10
N GLU A 16 -15.19 3.21 25.83
CA GLU A 16 -14.86 2.02 26.65
C GLU A 16 -13.35 1.78 26.83
N ARG A 17 -12.53 2.33 25.95
CA ARG A 17 -11.05 2.14 25.93
C ARG A 17 -10.32 3.16 26.79
N ASP A 18 -11.00 4.18 27.28
CA ASP A 18 -10.40 5.23 28.09
C ASP A 18 -10.28 4.81 29.56
N ALA A 19 -9.24 5.26 30.24
CA ALA A 19 -9.00 4.95 31.67
C ALA A 19 -10.17 5.38 32.59
N VAL A 20 -10.88 6.45 32.19
CA VAL A 20 -12.13 6.90 32.81
C VAL A 20 -13.24 6.67 31.82
N ALA A 21 -13.95 5.54 31.95
CA ALA A 21 -14.92 5.12 30.95
C ALA A 21 -16.24 5.93 30.97
N TRP A 22 -16.58 6.61 32.04
CA TRP A 22 -17.85 7.29 32.22
C TRP A 22 -17.68 8.70 32.79
N LEU A 23 -18.49 9.66 32.32
CA LEU A 23 -18.50 11.03 32.82
C LEU A 23 -19.90 11.46 33.23
N SER A 24 -20.03 12.16 34.35
CA SER A 24 -21.30 12.81 34.74
C SER A 24 -21.57 14.05 33.87
N THR A 25 -22.84 14.48 33.78
CA THR A 25 -23.20 15.67 33.01
C THR A 25 -22.44 16.95 33.45
N PRO A 26 -22.22 17.19 34.74
CA PRO A 26 -21.40 18.31 35.20
C PRO A 26 -19.95 18.21 34.72
N GLU A 27 -19.38 17.00 34.71
CA GLU A 27 -18.00 16.78 34.26
C GLU A 27 -17.85 16.99 32.73
N VAL A 28 -18.82 16.53 31.93
CA VAL A 28 -18.86 16.82 30.51
C VAL A 28 -18.89 18.33 30.26
N ARG A 29 -19.73 19.07 31.02
CA ARG A 29 -19.77 20.53 30.92
C ARG A 29 -18.41 21.15 31.25
N ARG A 30 -17.79 20.76 32.38
CA ARG A 30 -16.48 21.28 32.79
C ARG A 30 -15.44 21.10 31.69
N ARG A 31 -15.33 19.90 31.11
CA ARG A 31 -14.39 19.62 30.01
C ARG A 31 -14.68 20.41 28.74
N LEU A 32 -15.93 20.72 28.42
CA LEU A 32 -16.31 21.59 27.32
C LEU A 32 -15.83 23.03 27.57
N GLU A 33 -16.03 23.56 28.77
CA GLU A 33 -15.60 24.89 29.16
C GLU A 33 -14.07 25.03 29.15
N GLU A 34 -13.34 24.01 29.65
CA GLU A 34 -11.86 23.96 29.58
C GLU A 34 -11.33 23.99 28.14
N ARG A 35 -12.10 23.50 27.17
CA ARG A 35 -11.77 23.57 25.74
C ARG A 35 -12.30 24.82 25.03
N GLY A 36 -12.77 25.79 25.78
CA GLY A 36 -13.19 27.08 25.26
C GLY A 36 -14.63 27.14 24.72
N HIS A 37 -15.43 26.07 24.93
CA HIS A 37 -16.84 26.08 24.53
C HIS A 37 -17.72 26.75 25.57
N ARG A 38 -18.42 27.85 25.24
CA ARG A 38 -19.39 28.50 26.14
C ARG A 38 -20.70 27.71 26.16
N VAL A 39 -20.93 26.96 27.24
CA VAL A 39 -22.08 26.04 27.30
C VAL A 39 -23.25 26.60 28.13
N GLY A 40 -23.00 27.55 29.02
CA GLY A 40 -23.99 28.22 29.85
C GLY A 40 -24.43 27.40 31.06
N TYR A 41 -25.31 26.42 30.92
CA TYR A 41 -25.84 25.66 32.05
C TYR A 41 -25.93 24.14 31.78
N THR A 42 -25.79 23.34 32.82
CA THR A 42 -25.73 21.87 32.79
C THR A 42 -26.93 21.22 32.08
N LYS A 43 -28.14 21.78 32.31
CA LYS A 43 -29.38 21.27 31.70
C LYS A 43 -29.37 21.36 30.15
N LYS A 44 -28.62 22.32 29.59
CA LYS A 44 -28.43 22.40 28.14
C LYS A 44 -27.58 21.23 27.64
N VAL A 45 -26.47 20.93 28.33
CA VAL A 45 -25.61 19.76 27.99
C VAL A 45 -26.41 18.48 28.08
N GLN A 46 -27.19 18.30 29.13
CA GLN A 46 -28.03 17.12 29.33
C GLN A 46 -29.03 16.93 28.17
N ARG A 47 -29.66 17.99 27.68
CA ARG A 47 -30.58 17.91 26.54
C ARG A 47 -29.86 17.42 25.26
N HIS A 48 -28.66 17.91 25.00
CA HIS A 48 -27.87 17.46 23.86
C HIS A 48 -27.42 16.00 24.04
N LEU A 49 -26.99 15.59 25.23
CA LEU A 49 -26.63 14.21 25.53
C LEU A 49 -27.82 13.25 25.36
N THR A 50 -29.01 13.63 25.83
CA THR A 50 -30.25 12.84 25.64
C THR A 50 -30.64 12.76 24.15
N ALA A 51 -30.46 13.85 23.37
CA ALA A 51 -30.70 13.81 21.93
C ALA A 51 -29.68 12.89 21.22
N LEU A 52 -28.40 12.96 21.57
CA LEU A 52 -27.36 12.08 21.04
C LEU A 52 -27.56 10.61 21.46
N GLU A 53 -28.15 10.35 22.62
CA GLU A 53 -28.53 9.00 23.04
C GLU A 53 -29.69 8.47 22.20
N ALA A 54 -30.70 9.28 21.92
CA ALA A 54 -31.79 8.95 21.01
C ALA A 54 -31.30 8.65 19.57
N GLU A 55 -30.20 9.31 19.15
CA GLU A 55 -29.48 9.04 17.91
C GLU A 55 -28.51 7.85 17.99
N SER A 56 -28.51 7.10 19.13
CA SER A 56 -27.59 5.98 19.39
C SER A 56 -26.09 6.30 19.29
N ARG A 57 -25.69 7.56 19.49
CA ARG A 57 -24.30 8.03 19.46
C ARG A 57 -23.64 8.08 20.83
N VAL A 58 -24.43 8.11 21.88
CA VAL A 58 -24.02 8.14 23.27
C VAL A 58 -24.84 7.09 24.05
N ILE A 59 -24.26 6.51 25.06
CA ILE A 59 -24.96 5.63 26.03
C ILE A 59 -24.93 6.25 27.39
N SER A 60 -25.95 5.99 28.18
CA SER A 60 -26.02 6.39 29.59
C SER A 60 -26.12 5.20 30.52
N THR A 61 -25.67 5.39 31.74
CA THR A 61 -25.88 4.48 32.86
C THR A 61 -26.13 5.27 34.14
N ILE A 62 -26.81 4.68 35.09
CA ILE A 62 -27.10 5.31 36.38
C ILE A 62 -26.16 4.72 37.43
N ASN A 63 -25.40 5.59 38.09
CA ASN A 63 -24.60 5.22 39.27
C ASN A 63 -25.09 6.01 40.48
N GLY A 64 -25.85 5.32 41.35
CA GLY A 64 -26.53 5.96 42.48
C GLY A 64 -27.58 6.96 42.05
N ARG A 65 -27.31 8.27 42.22
CA ARG A 65 -28.20 9.38 41.80
C ARG A 65 -27.67 10.13 40.55
N GLU A 66 -26.55 9.74 40.03
CA GLU A 66 -25.90 10.43 38.91
C GLU A 66 -26.10 9.66 37.60
N LEU A 67 -26.42 10.39 36.55
CA LEU A 67 -26.47 9.90 35.19
C LEU A 67 -25.08 10.09 34.58
N LEU A 68 -24.49 8.98 34.18
CA LEU A 68 -23.17 8.93 33.58
C LEU A 68 -23.28 8.67 32.06
N TRP A 69 -22.38 9.26 31.31
CA TRP A 69 -22.40 9.25 29.88
C TRP A 69 -21.08 8.72 29.32
N GLN A 70 -21.19 7.94 28.25
CA GLN A 70 -20.08 7.43 27.49
C GLN A 70 -20.39 7.59 26.00
N ARG A 71 -19.39 7.94 25.23
CA ARG A 71 -19.53 7.92 23.79
C ARG A 71 -19.65 6.46 23.35
N LYS A 72 -20.76 6.13 22.68
CA LYS A 72 -20.90 4.85 22.02
C LYS A 72 -19.78 4.77 20.98
N PRO A 73 -18.94 3.71 20.97
CA PRO A 73 -17.98 3.55 19.88
C PRO A 73 -18.76 3.66 18.59
N TRP A 74 -18.25 4.45 17.67
CA TRP A 74 -18.92 4.70 16.39
C TRP A 74 -19.33 3.38 15.68
N LEU A 75 -18.62 2.31 16.00
CA LEU A 75 -18.80 0.94 15.53
C LEU A 75 -20.00 0.18 16.14
N HIS A 76 -20.39 0.46 17.40
CA HIS A 76 -21.58 -0.16 18.01
C HIS A 76 -22.89 0.34 17.38
N GLY A 77 -22.94 1.60 16.95
CA GLY A 77 -24.07 2.13 16.18
C GLY A 77 -24.22 1.47 14.80
N LEU A 78 -23.16 0.89 14.25
CA LEU A 78 -23.20 0.15 12.99
C LEU A 78 -23.65 -1.31 13.16
N GLN A 79 -23.38 -1.96 14.27
CA GLN A 79 -23.87 -3.33 14.54
C GLN A 79 -25.40 -3.35 14.74
N GLU A 80 -25.98 -2.33 15.37
CA GLU A 80 -27.43 -2.15 15.43
C GLU A 80 -28.01 -1.52 14.17
N GLY A 81 -27.18 -0.84 13.37
CA GLY A 81 -27.52 -0.06 12.19
C GLY A 81 -27.12 -0.70 10.85
N VAL A 82 -27.08 -2.03 10.75
CA VAL A 82 -26.97 -2.71 9.43
C VAL A 82 -28.07 -2.20 8.45
N GLY A 83 -29.16 -1.63 8.99
CA GLY A 83 -30.19 -0.95 8.25
C GLY A 83 -29.88 0.49 7.81
N LEU A 84 -28.82 1.13 8.34
CA LEU A 84 -28.45 2.53 8.06
C LEU A 84 -27.40 2.67 6.96
N MET A 85 -26.60 1.62 6.71
CA MET A 85 -25.62 1.63 5.62
C MET A 85 -26.36 1.54 4.28
N SER A 86 -26.15 2.52 3.41
CA SER A 86 -26.67 2.47 2.05
C SER A 86 -26.01 1.37 1.22
N ALA A 87 -26.67 0.90 0.17
CA ALA A 87 -26.09 -0.10 -0.72
C ALA A 87 -24.79 0.42 -1.40
N SER A 88 -24.73 1.72 -1.71
CA SER A 88 -23.54 2.34 -2.30
C SER A 88 -22.35 2.37 -1.33
N GLU A 89 -22.58 2.70 -0.06
CA GLU A 89 -21.53 2.64 0.98
C GLU A 89 -21.03 1.21 1.19
N ALA A 90 -21.96 0.24 1.23
CA ALA A 90 -21.61 -1.16 1.36
C ALA A 90 -20.73 -1.66 0.20
N VAL A 91 -21.01 -1.26 -1.03
CA VAL A 91 -20.15 -1.57 -2.19
C VAL A 91 -18.79 -0.90 -2.04
N ALA A 92 -18.73 0.36 -1.61
CA ALA A 92 -17.46 1.05 -1.43
C ALA A 92 -16.56 0.34 -0.40
N PHE A 93 -17.11 -0.06 0.76
CA PHE A 93 -16.36 -0.83 1.76
C PHE A 93 -15.96 -2.22 1.27
N HIS A 94 -16.83 -2.91 0.54
CA HIS A 94 -16.53 -4.22 -0.03
C HIS A 94 -15.39 -4.14 -1.07
N ILE A 95 -15.39 -3.14 -1.94
CA ILE A 95 -14.32 -2.88 -2.89
C ILE A 95 -13.01 -2.52 -2.16
N LEU A 96 -13.07 -1.67 -1.13
CA LEU A 96 -11.91 -1.33 -0.31
C LEU A 96 -11.31 -2.59 0.33
N GLN A 97 -12.12 -3.45 0.93
CA GLN A 97 -11.69 -4.71 1.53
C GLN A 97 -11.03 -5.62 0.50
N ARG A 98 -11.63 -5.78 -0.68
CA ARG A 98 -11.13 -6.66 -1.75
C ARG A 98 -9.78 -6.18 -2.32
N PHE A 99 -9.63 -4.88 -2.60
CA PHE A 99 -8.47 -4.36 -3.31
C PHE A 99 -7.39 -3.73 -2.40
N ALA A 100 -7.75 -3.35 -1.19
CA ALA A 100 -6.83 -2.68 -0.27
C ALA A 100 -6.78 -3.28 1.14
N GLY A 101 -7.65 -4.24 1.49
CA GLY A 101 -7.69 -4.83 2.83
C GLY A 101 -6.35 -5.42 3.29
N ASN A 102 -5.65 -6.08 2.38
CA ASN A 102 -4.32 -6.64 2.63
C ASN A 102 -3.17 -5.62 2.59
N LYS A 103 -3.46 -4.34 2.36
CA LYS A 103 -2.48 -3.23 2.38
C LYS A 103 -2.60 -2.36 3.64
N LEU A 104 -3.63 -2.59 4.43
CA LEU A 104 -3.89 -1.84 5.65
C LEU A 104 -3.24 -2.52 6.86
N PRO A 105 -2.57 -1.75 7.75
CA PRO A 105 -2.08 -2.28 9.02
C PRO A 105 -3.21 -2.82 9.89
N ASN A 106 -2.95 -3.88 10.67
CA ASN A 106 -3.95 -4.45 11.58
C ASN A 106 -4.49 -3.44 12.61
N ALA A 107 -3.68 -2.46 12.99
CA ALA A 107 -4.13 -1.38 13.86
C ALA A 107 -5.28 -0.58 13.24
N VAL A 108 -5.27 -0.42 11.91
CA VAL A 108 -6.33 0.26 11.15
C VAL A 108 -7.47 -0.71 10.83
N THR A 109 -7.17 -1.94 10.38
CA THR A 109 -8.21 -2.92 10.02
C THR A 109 -9.09 -3.29 11.18
N LYS A 110 -8.56 -3.45 12.39
CA LYS A 110 -9.35 -3.74 13.59
C LYS A 110 -10.43 -2.68 13.85
N ASP A 111 -10.16 -1.43 13.54
CA ASP A 111 -11.10 -0.34 13.74
C ASP A 111 -12.17 -0.28 12.63
N ILE A 112 -11.88 -0.76 11.43
CA ILE A 112 -12.80 -0.75 10.28
C ILE A 112 -13.43 -2.11 9.97
N ASP A 113 -12.97 -3.21 10.57
CA ASP A 113 -13.55 -4.54 10.39
C ASP A 113 -15.06 -4.59 10.61
N PRO A 114 -15.65 -3.94 11.63
CA PRO A 114 -17.10 -3.90 11.78
C PRO A 114 -17.82 -3.21 10.62
N LEU A 115 -17.15 -2.26 9.93
CA LEU A 115 -17.69 -1.64 8.71
C LEU A 115 -17.70 -2.63 7.54
N PHE A 116 -16.67 -3.44 7.41
CA PHE A 116 -16.62 -4.50 6.40
C PHE A 116 -17.69 -5.55 6.65
N GLN A 117 -17.89 -5.98 7.92
CA GLN A 117 -18.95 -6.91 8.30
C GLN A 117 -20.35 -6.33 8.04
N ALA A 118 -20.56 -5.05 8.38
CA ALA A 118 -21.82 -4.36 8.11
C ALA A 118 -22.08 -4.23 6.60
N ALA A 119 -21.05 -3.97 5.81
CA ALA A 119 -21.16 -3.92 4.35
C ALA A 119 -21.53 -5.27 3.76
N GLU A 120 -20.89 -6.35 4.21
CA GLU A 120 -21.20 -7.71 3.79
C GLU A 120 -22.63 -8.10 4.17
N ALA A 121 -23.04 -7.84 5.41
CA ALA A 121 -24.40 -8.08 5.88
C ALA A 121 -25.43 -7.26 5.07
N ARG A 122 -25.13 -5.99 4.74
CA ARG A 122 -26.01 -5.14 3.92
C ARG A 122 -26.16 -5.67 2.49
N LEU A 123 -25.06 -6.13 1.89
CA LEU A 123 -25.06 -6.70 0.55
C LEU A 123 -25.69 -8.10 0.51
N SER A 124 -25.69 -8.83 1.61
CA SER A 124 -26.30 -10.17 1.71
C SER A 124 -27.83 -10.15 1.81
N GLN A 125 -28.44 -8.98 2.08
CA GLN A 125 -29.90 -8.87 2.11
C GLN A 125 -30.51 -9.14 0.73
N GLU A 126 -31.59 -9.92 0.67
CA GLU A 126 -32.29 -10.34 -0.57
C GLU A 126 -33.15 -9.23 -1.20
N LYS A 127 -32.81 -7.96 -1.03
CA LYS A 127 -33.50 -6.86 -1.70
C LYS A 127 -33.05 -6.75 -3.16
N ALA A 128 -33.96 -6.39 -4.06
CA ALA A 128 -33.68 -6.31 -5.50
C ALA A 128 -32.50 -5.36 -5.84
N ASP A 129 -32.38 -4.24 -5.12
CA ASP A 129 -31.28 -3.30 -5.25
C ASP A 129 -29.94 -3.92 -4.82
N SER A 130 -29.91 -4.68 -3.73
CA SER A 130 -28.69 -5.33 -3.21
C SER A 130 -28.07 -6.32 -4.21
N ARG A 131 -28.87 -6.93 -5.09
CA ARG A 131 -28.35 -7.83 -6.14
C ARG A 131 -27.45 -7.09 -7.13
N ILE A 132 -27.84 -5.90 -7.56
CA ILE A 132 -27.07 -5.10 -8.52
C ILE A 132 -25.76 -4.66 -7.90
N TYR A 133 -25.80 -4.20 -6.66
CA TYR A 133 -24.61 -3.75 -5.92
C TYR A 133 -23.64 -4.89 -5.61
N ARG A 134 -24.14 -6.07 -5.21
CA ARG A 134 -23.33 -7.28 -5.01
C ARG A 134 -22.62 -7.71 -6.28
N ALA A 135 -23.36 -7.76 -7.39
CA ALA A 135 -22.82 -8.14 -8.68
C ALA A 135 -21.74 -7.18 -9.22
N TRP A 136 -21.66 -5.95 -8.67
CA TRP A 136 -20.64 -5.00 -9.08
C TRP A 136 -19.22 -5.47 -8.74
N ALA A 137 -19.01 -6.06 -7.57
CA ALA A 137 -17.72 -6.59 -7.16
C ALA A 137 -17.19 -7.68 -8.12
N ASP A 138 -18.09 -8.46 -8.72
CA ASP A 138 -17.74 -9.50 -9.69
C ASP A 138 -17.53 -8.96 -11.11
N LYS A 139 -17.87 -7.68 -11.35
CA LYS A 139 -17.71 -7.02 -12.65
C LYS A 139 -16.43 -6.18 -12.75
N ILE A 140 -15.68 -6.08 -11.66
CA ILE A 140 -14.43 -5.31 -11.60
C ILE A 140 -13.31 -6.27 -11.23
N ASP A 141 -12.26 -6.29 -12.06
CA ASP A 141 -11.02 -6.98 -11.73
C ASP A 141 -9.83 -6.24 -12.33
N SER A 142 -8.62 -6.59 -11.88
CA SER A 142 -7.38 -6.05 -12.37
C SER A 142 -6.51 -7.20 -12.86
N VAL A 143 -6.05 -7.10 -14.11
CA VAL A 143 -5.18 -8.10 -14.71
C VAL A 143 -3.77 -7.51 -14.81
N ASP A 144 -2.79 -8.20 -14.25
CA ASP A 144 -1.39 -7.83 -14.41
C ASP A 144 -0.98 -7.97 -15.88
N GLY A 145 -0.33 -6.95 -16.43
CA GLY A 145 0.14 -6.96 -17.83
C GLY A 145 1.33 -7.88 -18.09
N ALA A 146 1.89 -8.53 -17.07
CA ALA A 146 3.00 -9.47 -17.18
C ALA A 146 2.53 -10.93 -16.98
N PHE A 147 3.35 -11.89 -17.41
CA PHE A 147 3.10 -13.30 -17.13
C PHE A 147 2.99 -13.53 -15.61
N THR A 148 1.85 -14.07 -15.17
CA THR A 148 1.56 -14.22 -13.74
C THR A 148 2.23 -15.48 -13.19
N LEU A 149 3.19 -15.30 -12.29
CA LEU A 149 3.78 -16.38 -11.49
C LEU A 149 2.92 -16.68 -10.26
N ILE A 150 3.00 -17.89 -9.74
CA ILE A 150 2.40 -18.24 -8.45
C ILE A 150 3.06 -17.36 -7.38
N ARG A 151 2.22 -16.56 -6.70
CA ARG A 151 2.67 -15.63 -5.67
C ARG A 151 3.15 -16.40 -4.45
N PRO A 152 4.27 -15.99 -3.83
CA PRO A 152 4.72 -16.60 -2.58
C PRO A 152 3.68 -16.34 -1.48
N LYS A 153 3.46 -17.33 -0.63
CA LYS A 153 2.55 -17.19 0.51
C LYS A 153 3.15 -16.23 1.54
N LEU A 154 2.50 -15.12 1.74
CA LEU A 154 2.84 -14.17 2.80
C LEU A 154 2.18 -14.63 4.11
N ARG A 155 2.95 -14.75 5.16
CA ARG A 155 2.47 -15.06 6.50
C ARG A 155 1.78 -13.83 7.09
N PRO A 156 0.50 -13.95 7.51
CA PRO A 156 -0.26 -12.81 8.05
C PRO A 156 0.38 -12.18 9.30
N ASP A 157 0.97 -12.99 10.19
CA ASP A 157 1.66 -12.52 11.39
C ASP A 157 2.88 -11.63 11.04
N ILE A 158 3.69 -12.03 10.03
CA ILE A 158 4.82 -11.24 9.53
C ILE A 158 4.32 -9.91 8.96
N PHE A 159 3.32 -9.97 8.07
CA PHE A 159 2.79 -8.76 7.46
C PHE A 159 2.25 -7.79 8.53
N ASN A 160 1.43 -8.29 9.44
CA ASN A 160 0.81 -7.48 10.47
C ASN A 160 1.84 -6.79 11.39
N THR A 161 2.86 -7.54 11.84
CA THR A 161 3.92 -6.97 12.66
C THR A 161 4.69 -5.89 11.92
N VAL A 162 5.09 -6.16 10.67
CA VAL A 162 5.84 -5.20 9.86
C VAL A 162 5.00 -3.98 9.52
N ALA A 163 3.74 -4.16 9.12
CA ALA A 163 2.84 -3.07 8.78
C ALA A 163 2.54 -2.16 10.00
N THR A 164 2.31 -2.76 11.17
CA THR A 164 2.08 -2.03 12.42
C THR A 164 3.31 -1.24 12.83
N ALA A 165 4.49 -1.87 12.79
CA ALA A 165 5.74 -1.19 13.11
C ALA A 165 6.09 -0.07 12.12
N THR A 166 5.79 -0.24 10.83
CA THR A 166 5.95 0.81 9.81
C THR A 166 5.00 1.99 10.09
N PHE A 167 3.76 1.69 10.47
CA PHE A 167 2.75 2.71 10.74
C PHE A 167 3.05 3.55 11.99
N PHE A 168 3.57 2.90 13.06
CA PHE A 168 3.89 3.56 14.32
C PHE A 168 5.37 3.96 14.46
N GLU A 169 6.16 3.83 13.39
CA GLU A 169 7.59 4.16 13.36
C GLU A 169 8.38 3.47 14.48
N ARG A 170 8.18 2.14 14.60
CA ARG A 170 8.85 1.31 15.60
C ARG A 170 9.89 0.41 14.98
N GLU A 171 11.02 0.25 15.69
CA GLU A 171 12.11 -0.61 15.28
C GLU A 171 11.72 -2.09 15.31
N LEU A 172 12.20 -2.85 14.32
CA LEU A 172 12.01 -4.29 14.18
C LEU A 172 13.28 -5.07 14.42
N LEU A 173 13.14 -6.21 15.09
CA LEU A 173 14.13 -7.28 15.16
C LEU A 173 13.76 -8.36 14.15
N VAL A 174 14.58 -8.52 13.11
CA VAL A 174 14.26 -9.34 11.94
C VAL A 174 15.29 -10.44 11.70
N GLN A 175 14.85 -11.68 11.53
CA GLN A 175 15.65 -12.76 10.96
C GLN A 175 15.27 -12.94 9.49
N TYR A 176 16.24 -12.73 8.60
CA TYR A 176 16.01 -12.66 7.16
C TYR A 176 16.81 -13.71 6.40
N ARG A 177 16.20 -14.38 5.40
CA ARG A 177 16.84 -15.32 4.49
C ARG A 177 17.12 -14.66 3.14
N PRO A 178 18.37 -14.28 2.84
CA PRO A 178 18.72 -13.70 1.52
C PRO A 178 18.62 -14.76 0.40
N ALA A 179 18.35 -14.30 -0.85
CA ALA A 179 18.16 -15.19 -1.99
C ALA A 179 19.40 -16.03 -2.39
N TYR A 180 20.57 -15.46 -2.19
CA TYR A 180 21.85 -16.06 -2.61
C TYR A 180 22.40 -17.10 -1.64
N LYS A 181 21.79 -17.24 -0.48
CA LYS A 181 22.16 -18.29 0.48
C LYS A 181 21.17 -19.45 0.34
N GLY A 182 21.67 -20.63 -0.07
CA GLY A 182 20.87 -21.86 -0.19
C GLY A 182 20.12 -22.22 1.10
N GLU A 183 19.19 -23.16 1.02
CA GLU A 183 18.29 -23.51 2.13
C GLU A 183 18.99 -23.93 3.42
N GLY A 184 20.24 -24.43 3.35
CA GLY A 184 21.05 -24.85 4.51
C GLY A 184 21.83 -23.74 5.21
N SER A 185 21.94 -22.55 4.64
CA SER A 185 22.69 -21.44 5.25
C SER A 185 21.81 -20.67 6.21
N ALA A 186 21.81 -21.06 7.47
CA ALA A 186 21.16 -20.33 8.54
C ALA A 186 21.94 -19.04 8.86
N ASP A 187 21.60 -17.94 8.19
CA ASP A 187 21.95 -16.62 8.72
C ASP A 187 21.01 -16.38 9.90
N GLN A 188 21.41 -16.87 11.08
CA GLN A 188 20.65 -16.72 12.33
C GLN A 188 20.77 -15.32 12.91
N LYS A 189 21.46 -14.42 12.21
CA LYS A 189 21.69 -13.06 12.70
C LYS A 189 20.41 -12.27 12.70
N THR A 190 19.94 -11.92 13.89
CA THR A 190 18.86 -10.93 14.07
C THR A 190 19.39 -9.54 13.71
N ARG A 191 18.67 -8.84 12.85
CA ARG A 191 18.99 -7.47 12.42
C ARG A 191 18.01 -6.51 13.06
N ARG A 192 18.51 -5.37 13.51
CA ARG A 192 17.71 -4.22 13.91
C ARG A 192 17.40 -3.42 12.65
N LEU A 193 16.14 -3.18 12.37
CA LEU A 193 15.71 -2.50 11.16
C LEU A 193 14.66 -1.43 11.48
N TRP A 194 14.80 -0.28 10.86
CA TRP A 194 13.79 0.78 10.86
C TRP A 194 12.92 0.63 9.60
N PRO A 195 11.69 0.15 9.71
CA PRO A 195 10.81 -0.01 8.57
C PRO A 195 10.30 1.35 8.09
N LEU A 196 10.66 1.73 6.86
CA LEU A 196 10.33 3.06 6.32
C LEU A 196 9.10 3.02 5.40
N ALA A 197 8.89 1.93 4.69
CA ALA A 197 7.75 1.80 3.78
C ALA A 197 7.46 0.35 3.40
N LEU A 198 6.22 0.11 2.96
CA LEU A 198 5.78 -1.13 2.32
C LEU A 198 5.50 -0.88 0.84
N VAL A 199 5.94 -1.78 -0.02
CA VAL A 199 5.74 -1.69 -1.47
C VAL A 199 5.37 -3.05 -2.02
N GLU A 200 4.30 -3.11 -2.81
CA GLU A 200 3.94 -4.29 -3.58
C GLU A 200 4.49 -4.15 -5.01
N SER A 201 5.20 -5.16 -5.47
CA SER A 201 5.68 -5.25 -6.85
C SER A 201 5.48 -6.66 -7.38
N ALA A 202 4.75 -6.78 -8.50
CA ALA A 202 4.42 -8.07 -9.14
C ALA A 202 3.84 -9.12 -8.17
N GLY A 203 2.97 -8.68 -7.23
CA GLY A 203 2.33 -9.54 -6.25
C GLY A 203 3.25 -9.99 -5.10
N VAL A 204 4.44 -9.44 -4.99
CA VAL A 204 5.37 -9.65 -3.88
C VAL A 204 5.42 -8.41 -3.00
N MET A 205 5.28 -8.59 -1.69
CA MET A 205 5.36 -7.51 -0.72
C MET A 205 6.79 -7.32 -0.24
N TYR A 206 7.23 -6.07 -0.25
CA TYR A 206 8.57 -5.64 0.19
C TYR A 206 8.45 -4.61 1.32
N MET A 207 9.38 -4.68 2.25
CA MET A 207 9.68 -3.63 3.22
C MET A 207 10.92 -2.88 2.77
N VAL A 208 10.83 -1.57 2.65
CA VAL A 208 12.01 -0.69 2.60
C VAL A 208 12.42 -0.44 4.04
N ALA A 209 13.65 -0.79 4.39
CA ALA A 209 14.14 -0.55 5.75
C ALA A 209 15.57 -0.04 5.78
N GLN A 210 15.87 0.75 6.81
CA GLN A 210 17.22 1.22 7.14
C GLN A 210 17.80 0.34 8.25
N ASP A 211 19.05 -0.09 8.10
CA ASP A 211 19.80 -0.79 9.13
C ASP A 211 20.66 0.22 9.91
N PRO A 212 20.28 0.63 11.13
CA PRO A 212 21.01 1.62 11.90
C PRO A 212 22.41 1.15 12.33
N GLY A 213 22.64 -0.18 12.35
CA GLY A 213 23.93 -0.77 12.71
C GLY A 213 24.89 -0.92 11.52
N ARG A 214 24.47 -0.55 10.31
CA ARG A 214 25.28 -0.66 9.11
C ARG A 214 25.81 0.71 8.68
N ALA A 215 27.10 0.93 8.86
CA ALA A 215 27.76 2.12 8.33
C ALA A 215 27.63 2.18 6.79
N PRO A 216 27.48 3.38 6.19
CA PRO A 216 27.52 3.56 4.75
C PRO A 216 28.82 2.98 4.16
N ARG A 217 28.73 2.26 3.06
CA ARG A 217 29.92 1.78 2.34
C ARG A 217 30.49 2.91 1.48
N ILE A 218 31.27 3.79 2.09
CA ILE A 218 31.89 4.95 1.44
C ILE A 218 32.74 4.52 0.23
N GLU A 219 33.41 3.37 0.31
CA GLU A 219 34.18 2.77 -0.79
C GLU A 219 33.36 2.38 -2.01
N GLN A 220 32.04 2.20 -1.85
CA GLN A 220 31.09 1.91 -2.92
C GLN A 220 30.26 3.14 -3.33
N GLY A 221 30.64 4.33 -2.87
CA GLY A 221 29.94 5.59 -3.19
C GLY A 221 28.64 5.80 -2.41
N GLU A 222 28.36 4.99 -1.40
CA GLU A 222 27.19 5.18 -0.52
C GLU A 222 27.46 6.40 0.39
N LYS A 223 26.76 7.50 0.13
CA LYS A 223 26.87 8.75 0.93
C LYS A 223 25.94 8.78 2.15
N GLU A 224 24.99 7.85 2.23
CA GLU A 224 23.88 7.87 3.19
C GLU A 224 23.69 6.51 3.86
N ALA A 225 22.90 6.49 4.94
CA ALA A 225 22.54 5.28 5.67
C ALA A 225 21.95 4.21 4.73
N THR A 226 22.45 2.98 4.85
CA THR A 226 22.09 1.89 3.96
C THR A 226 20.63 1.51 4.10
N ARG A 227 19.85 1.86 3.09
CA ARG A 227 18.46 1.42 2.93
C ARG A 227 18.41 0.23 1.99
N ALA A 228 17.62 -0.77 2.34
CA ALA A 228 17.51 -1.99 1.55
C ALA A 228 16.07 -2.49 1.46
N LEU A 229 15.84 -3.32 0.43
CA LEU A 229 14.57 -4.01 0.22
C LEU A 229 14.60 -5.38 0.87
N TYR A 230 13.60 -5.65 1.68
CA TYR A 230 13.38 -6.94 2.31
C TYR A 230 12.05 -7.53 1.85
N ARG A 231 12.08 -8.67 1.16
CA ARG A 231 10.85 -9.40 0.81
C ARG A 231 10.24 -9.99 2.07
N LEU A 232 8.96 -9.73 2.31
CA LEU A 232 8.29 -10.20 3.53
C LEU A 232 8.19 -11.73 3.60
N ASP A 233 8.02 -12.41 2.47
CA ASP A 233 7.97 -13.88 2.40
C ASP A 233 9.30 -14.57 2.77
N ARG A 234 10.41 -13.81 2.81
CA ARG A 234 11.73 -14.30 3.23
C ARG A 234 12.05 -13.97 4.69
N ILE A 235 11.20 -13.29 5.39
CA ILE A 235 11.34 -13.05 6.83
C ILE A 235 10.96 -14.36 7.57
N ARG A 236 11.88 -14.89 8.36
CA ARG A 236 11.65 -16.08 9.20
C ARG A 236 10.92 -15.73 10.49
N SER A 237 11.38 -14.70 11.16
CA SER A 237 10.76 -14.14 12.36
C SER A 237 10.94 -12.64 12.40
N VAL A 238 9.96 -11.96 12.97
CA VAL A 238 9.97 -10.52 13.20
C VAL A 238 9.26 -10.21 14.51
N THR A 239 9.84 -9.31 15.28
CA THR A 239 9.25 -8.77 16.52
C THR A 239 9.53 -7.28 16.59
N GLU A 240 8.62 -6.53 17.18
CA GLU A 240 8.88 -5.12 17.53
C GLU A 240 9.86 -5.08 18.70
N SER A 241 10.87 -4.21 18.65
CA SER A 241 11.80 -4.01 19.76
C SER A 241 11.18 -3.20 20.90
N GLY A 242 10.06 -2.52 20.63
CA GLY A 242 9.43 -1.56 21.52
C GLY A 242 10.03 -0.14 21.42
N GLU A 243 11.17 0.02 20.77
CA GLU A 243 11.84 1.31 20.61
C GLU A 243 11.33 2.07 19.39
N PRO A 244 10.93 3.35 19.55
CA PRO A 244 10.61 4.21 18.42
C PRO A 244 11.90 4.63 17.70
N PHE A 245 11.79 4.97 16.42
CA PHE A 245 12.87 5.61 15.68
C PHE A 245 12.39 6.95 15.08
N THR A 246 13.33 7.84 14.82
CA THR A 246 13.04 9.09 14.11
C THR A 246 12.99 8.81 12.61
N TYR A 247 11.84 9.07 11.98
CA TYR A 247 11.67 8.88 10.54
C TYR A 247 12.60 9.81 9.76
N PRO A 248 13.43 9.29 8.83
CA PRO A 248 14.40 10.10 8.12
C PRO A 248 13.72 11.13 7.20
N GLU A 249 13.98 12.41 7.41
CA GLU A 249 13.40 13.52 6.63
C GLU A 249 13.75 13.48 5.14
N ASP A 250 14.95 12.96 4.83
CA ASP A 250 15.47 12.79 3.48
C ASP A 250 14.83 11.62 2.71
N PHE A 251 14.12 10.70 3.41
CA PHE A 251 13.48 9.57 2.77
C PHE A 251 12.17 9.97 2.12
N LYS A 252 12.09 9.79 0.81
CA LYS A 252 10.86 9.92 0.01
C LYS A 252 10.71 8.65 -0.81
N LEU A 253 9.69 7.85 -0.50
CA LEU A 253 9.48 6.53 -1.11
C LEU A 253 9.52 6.59 -2.64
N ARG A 254 8.83 7.56 -3.26
CA ARG A 254 8.79 7.70 -4.72
C ARG A 254 10.19 7.92 -5.31
N LYS A 255 10.96 8.84 -4.70
CA LYS A 255 12.33 9.12 -5.09
C LYS A 255 13.22 7.89 -4.90
N TYR A 256 13.07 7.18 -3.78
CA TYR A 256 13.81 5.94 -3.51
C TYR A 256 13.55 4.86 -4.57
N ILE A 257 12.30 4.68 -4.96
CA ILE A 257 11.95 3.71 -6.02
C ILE A 257 12.59 4.10 -7.36
N GLU A 258 12.57 5.38 -7.72
CA GLU A 258 13.02 5.86 -9.03
C GLU A 258 14.55 6.01 -9.15
N THR A 259 15.26 6.26 -8.05
CA THR A 259 16.68 6.65 -8.10
C THR A 259 17.67 5.66 -7.49
N GLN A 260 17.22 4.68 -6.70
CA GLN A 260 18.13 3.82 -5.92
C GLN A 260 18.05 2.34 -6.28
N GLN A 261 17.90 1.97 -7.55
CA GLN A 261 17.84 0.56 -8.01
C GLN A 261 16.74 -0.30 -7.32
N ALA A 262 15.84 0.35 -6.60
CA ALA A 262 14.72 -0.35 -6.02
C ALA A 262 13.78 -0.79 -7.15
N PHE A 263 13.35 -2.04 -7.12
CA PHE A 263 12.36 -2.54 -8.08
C PHE A 263 12.76 -2.40 -9.55
N ASP A 264 13.98 -2.85 -9.88
CA ASP A 264 14.47 -2.98 -11.26
C ASP A 264 14.92 -1.68 -11.95
N PHE A 265 15.03 -0.56 -11.26
CA PHE A 265 15.74 0.61 -11.78
C PHE A 265 17.26 0.40 -11.72
N LEU A 266 17.97 0.94 -12.70
CA LEU A 266 19.42 0.92 -12.75
C LEU A 266 19.99 2.28 -12.33
N PRO A 267 21.20 2.33 -11.73
CA PRO A 267 21.81 3.58 -11.25
C PRO A 267 22.41 4.38 -12.40
N GLU A 268 21.72 4.45 -13.50
CA GLU A 268 22.14 5.14 -14.71
C GLU A 268 21.28 6.40 -14.87
N PRO A 269 21.85 7.50 -15.40
CA PRO A 269 21.06 8.68 -15.71
C PRO A 269 20.01 8.37 -16.78
N PRO A 270 18.93 9.15 -16.86
CA PRO A 270 17.98 9.03 -17.95
C PRO A 270 18.67 9.10 -19.32
N VAL A 271 18.26 8.24 -20.23
CA VAL A 271 18.81 8.15 -21.57
C VAL A 271 17.77 8.49 -22.62
N ARG A 272 18.20 9.09 -23.72
CA ARG A 272 17.35 9.26 -24.91
C ARG A 272 17.31 7.94 -25.65
N LEU A 273 16.12 7.31 -25.63
CA LEU A 273 15.87 6.04 -26.30
C LEU A 273 15.28 6.30 -27.68
N GLU A 274 15.81 5.64 -28.67
CA GLU A 274 15.29 5.63 -30.06
C GLU A 274 15.00 4.19 -30.47
N LEU A 275 13.80 3.94 -30.89
CA LEU A 275 13.30 2.61 -31.25
C LEU A 275 12.68 2.67 -32.67
N ALA A 276 12.90 1.64 -33.47
CA ALA A 276 12.16 1.40 -34.70
C ALA A 276 11.25 0.18 -34.53
N PHE A 277 9.98 0.32 -34.88
CA PHE A 277 8.99 -0.73 -34.74
C PHE A 277 8.51 -1.27 -36.08
N GLU A 278 8.40 -2.60 -36.15
CA GLU A 278 7.84 -3.31 -37.30
C GLU A 278 6.31 -3.45 -37.16
N GLY A 279 5.58 -3.22 -38.24
CA GLY A 279 4.15 -3.43 -38.31
C GLY A 279 3.38 -2.69 -37.21
N SER A 280 2.63 -3.43 -36.41
CA SER A 280 1.78 -2.90 -35.32
C SER A 280 2.44 -2.92 -33.93
N ALA A 281 3.68 -3.40 -33.83
CA ALA A 281 4.33 -3.66 -32.52
C ALA A 281 4.42 -2.42 -31.61
N GLY A 282 4.54 -1.23 -32.19
CA GLY A 282 4.63 0.03 -31.45
C GLY A 282 3.32 0.81 -31.29
N ASN A 283 2.20 0.34 -31.84
CA ASN A 283 0.94 1.12 -31.87
C ASN A 283 0.46 1.57 -30.49
N GLN A 284 0.65 0.76 -29.46
CA GLN A 284 0.31 1.11 -28.08
C GLN A 284 0.98 2.41 -27.59
N LEU A 285 2.13 2.78 -28.14
CA LEU A 285 2.85 4.00 -27.76
C LEU A 285 2.19 5.30 -28.26
N ARG A 286 1.21 5.19 -29.17
CA ARG A 286 0.38 6.33 -29.61
C ARG A 286 -0.63 6.71 -28.53
N GLU A 287 -1.11 5.72 -27.76
CA GLU A 287 -2.12 5.89 -26.71
C GLU A 287 -1.47 5.99 -25.33
N SER A 288 -0.38 5.25 -25.11
CA SER A 288 0.34 5.20 -23.82
C SER A 288 1.83 5.50 -24.05
N PRO A 289 2.23 6.77 -24.07
CA PRO A 289 3.59 7.16 -24.36
C PRO A 289 4.58 6.70 -23.27
N MET A 290 5.79 6.30 -23.68
CA MET A 290 6.87 5.87 -22.76
C MET A 290 7.47 7.02 -21.95
N SER A 291 7.31 8.26 -22.41
CA SER A 291 7.79 9.47 -21.71
C SER A 291 7.01 10.71 -22.15
N LYS A 292 7.12 11.79 -21.35
CA LYS A 292 6.43 13.06 -21.64
C LYS A 292 6.96 13.77 -22.90
N ASP A 293 8.21 13.51 -23.26
CA ASP A 293 8.90 14.08 -24.42
C ASP A 293 8.93 13.13 -25.60
N GLN A 294 8.04 12.10 -25.60
CA GLN A 294 7.95 11.15 -26.71
C GLN A 294 7.61 11.85 -28.03
N GLN A 295 8.31 11.44 -29.07
CA GLN A 295 8.07 11.83 -30.45
C GLN A 295 7.92 10.57 -31.32
N ILE A 296 7.03 10.62 -32.29
CA ILE A 296 6.78 9.53 -33.23
C ILE A 296 6.98 10.05 -34.64
N ASP A 297 7.89 9.41 -35.37
CA ASP A 297 8.21 9.70 -36.75
C ASP A 297 8.09 8.44 -37.61
N THR A 298 8.22 8.58 -38.94
CA THR A 298 8.31 7.44 -39.86
C THR A 298 9.70 7.41 -40.51
N LEU A 299 10.34 6.25 -40.45
CA LEU A 299 11.63 6.03 -41.11
C LEU A 299 11.45 5.90 -42.65
N PRO A 300 12.53 6.09 -43.44
CA PRO A 300 12.46 5.94 -44.90
C PRO A 300 12.00 4.55 -45.36
N ASP A 301 12.21 3.51 -44.57
CA ASP A 301 11.77 2.14 -44.81
C ASP A 301 10.30 1.87 -44.39
N GLY A 302 9.59 2.90 -43.94
CA GLY A 302 8.18 2.84 -43.51
C GLY A 302 7.97 2.41 -42.06
N ARG A 303 9.00 2.03 -41.34
CA ARG A 303 8.88 1.67 -39.90
C ARG A 303 8.57 2.88 -39.04
N MET A 304 7.82 2.65 -37.94
CA MET A 304 7.54 3.68 -36.96
C MET A 304 8.77 3.90 -36.06
N LYS A 305 9.31 5.12 -36.05
CA LYS A 305 10.35 5.53 -35.08
C LYS A 305 9.72 6.20 -33.89
N VAL A 306 10.10 5.76 -32.70
CA VAL A 306 9.70 6.39 -31.42
C VAL A 306 10.94 6.84 -30.67
N THR A 307 10.93 8.09 -30.22
CA THR A 307 12.04 8.68 -29.46
C THR A 307 11.50 9.25 -28.16
N GLY A 308 12.23 9.09 -27.07
CA GLY A 308 11.84 9.66 -25.76
C GLY A 308 12.91 9.46 -24.69
N THR A 309 12.84 10.23 -23.63
CA THR A 309 13.77 10.12 -22.49
C THR A 309 13.22 9.18 -21.43
N VAL A 310 13.95 8.11 -21.13
CA VAL A 310 13.54 7.07 -20.18
C VAL A 310 14.63 6.80 -19.13
N THR A 311 14.23 6.42 -17.95
CA THR A 311 15.15 5.92 -16.92
C THR A 311 15.46 4.45 -17.20
N PRO A 312 16.74 4.07 -17.36
CA PRO A 312 17.13 2.68 -17.56
C PRO A 312 16.62 1.79 -16.43
N SER A 313 16.04 0.63 -16.79
CA SER A 313 15.53 -0.33 -15.83
C SER A 313 15.54 -1.74 -16.40
N LEU A 314 15.52 -2.75 -15.52
CA LEU A 314 15.31 -4.13 -15.97
C LEU A 314 13.92 -4.31 -16.62
N LYS A 315 12.91 -3.58 -16.13
CA LYS A 315 11.56 -3.60 -16.73
C LYS A 315 11.55 -3.09 -18.17
N LEU A 316 12.31 -2.02 -18.46
CA LEU A 316 12.50 -1.54 -19.82
C LEU A 316 13.13 -2.63 -20.69
N ARG A 317 14.20 -3.28 -20.20
CA ARG A 317 14.87 -4.37 -20.93
C ARG A 317 13.96 -5.58 -21.15
N TRP A 318 13.17 -5.95 -20.18
CA TRP A 318 12.19 -7.05 -20.31
C TRP A 318 11.09 -6.70 -21.30
N TRP A 319 10.57 -5.48 -21.25
CA TRP A 319 9.57 -5.01 -22.21
C TRP A 319 10.11 -5.02 -23.66
N LEU A 320 11.32 -4.51 -23.88
CA LEU A 320 11.97 -4.57 -25.18
C LEU A 320 12.18 -6.02 -25.66
N ARG A 321 12.62 -6.93 -24.78
CA ARG A 321 12.78 -8.36 -25.12
C ARG A 321 11.44 -9.02 -25.44
N ALA A 322 10.37 -8.64 -24.81
CA ALA A 322 9.02 -9.18 -25.08
C ALA A 322 8.51 -8.83 -26.48
N LEU A 323 8.99 -7.73 -27.07
CA LEU A 323 8.66 -7.34 -28.43
C LEU A 323 9.45 -8.14 -29.50
N GLY A 324 10.50 -8.83 -29.09
CA GLY A 324 11.32 -9.69 -29.98
C GLY A 324 11.81 -8.96 -31.22
N ALA A 325 11.55 -9.55 -32.38
CA ALA A 325 11.91 -8.96 -33.70
C ALA A 325 11.04 -7.76 -34.08
N GLY A 326 9.96 -7.48 -33.37
CA GLY A 326 9.07 -6.34 -33.62
C GLY A 326 9.65 -4.98 -33.25
N VAL A 327 10.82 -4.93 -32.58
CA VAL A 327 11.49 -3.69 -32.22
C VAL A 327 13.00 -3.75 -32.47
N GLU A 328 13.54 -2.68 -33.01
CA GLU A 328 14.98 -2.45 -33.14
C GLU A 328 15.37 -1.24 -32.28
N ILE A 329 16.43 -1.40 -31.47
CA ILE A 329 17.01 -0.31 -30.70
C ILE A 329 17.99 0.45 -31.59
N LEU A 330 17.69 1.73 -31.85
CA LEU A 330 18.55 2.60 -32.64
C LEU A 330 19.57 3.34 -31.77
N ALA A 331 19.12 3.80 -30.59
CA ALA A 331 19.95 4.48 -29.60
C ALA A 331 19.41 4.23 -28.18
N PRO A 332 20.23 4.29 -27.11
CA PRO A 332 21.69 4.52 -27.17
C PRO A 332 22.45 3.28 -27.69
N ARG A 333 23.67 3.52 -28.17
CA ARG A 333 24.51 2.45 -28.76
C ARG A 333 24.80 1.35 -27.73
N SER A 334 25.06 1.69 -26.48
CA SER A 334 25.32 0.72 -25.40
C SER A 334 24.20 -0.29 -25.24
N LEU A 335 22.94 0.17 -25.24
CA LEU A 335 21.78 -0.71 -25.16
C LEU A 335 21.58 -1.53 -26.43
N ARG A 336 21.83 -0.94 -27.59
CA ARG A 336 21.80 -1.68 -28.88
C ARG A 336 22.82 -2.81 -28.88
N ASP A 337 24.06 -2.53 -28.48
CA ASP A 337 25.15 -3.52 -28.47
C ASP A 337 24.85 -4.64 -27.45
N GLU A 338 24.28 -4.31 -26.25
CA GLU A 338 23.80 -5.29 -25.24
C GLU A 338 22.81 -6.28 -25.87
N PHE A 339 21.81 -5.77 -26.58
CA PHE A 339 20.77 -6.61 -27.19
C PHE A 339 21.27 -7.41 -28.37
N ALA A 340 22.15 -6.84 -29.22
CA ALA A 340 22.77 -7.55 -30.32
C ALA A 340 23.60 -8.76 -29.86
N ASP A 341 24.37 -8.58 -28.78
CA ASP A 341 25.14 -9.66 -28.16
C ASP A 341 24.22 -10.75 -27.54
N ASP A 342 23.18 -10.36 -26.80
CA ASP A 342 22.21 -11.29 -26.24
C ASP A 342 21.49 -12.11 -27.32
N TYR A 343 21.04 -11.47 -28.40
CA TYR A 343 20.34 -12.16 -29.46
C TYR A 343 21.29 -13.06 -30.30
N SER A 344 22.56 -12.65 -30.50
CA SER A 344 23.57 -13.49 -31.12
C SER A 344 23.83 -14.76 -30.28
N LYS A 345 23.98 -14.63 -28.97
CA LYS A 345 24.12 -15.76 -28.08
C LYS A 345 22.89 -16.69 -28.09
N LEU A 346 21.71 -16.10 -28.15
CA LEU A 346 20.46 -16.84 -28.20
C LEU A 346 20.31 -17.61 -29.49
N ALA A 347 20.57 -16.97 -30.63
CA ALA A 347 20.55 -17.61 -31.96
C ALA A 347 21.49 -18.82 -32.03
N LYS A 348 22.71 -18.68 -31.51
CA LYS A 348 23.68 -19.82 -31.45
C LYS A 348 23.16 -20.99 -30.61
N ARG A 349 22.44 -20.72 -29.46
CA ARG A 349 21.87 -21.77 -28.63
C ARG A 349 20.74 -22.53 -29.31
N TYR A 350 19.89 -21.84 -30.04
CA TYR A 350 18.79 -22.49 -30.77
C TYR A 350 19.29 -23.27 -31.98
N ALA A 351 20.25 -22.73 -32.78
CA ALA A 351 20.87 -23.45 -33.88
C ALA A 351 21.59 -24.76 -33.42
N ALA A 352 22.31 -24.74 -32.34
CA ALA A 352 23.01 -25.93 -31.79
C ALA A 352 22.07 -27.09 -31.42
N HIS A 353 20.77 -26.86 -31.21
CA HIS A 353 19.81 -27.92 -30.95
C HIS A 353 19.18 -28.54 -32.22
N GLU A 354 19.30 -27.90 -33.37
CA GLU A 354 18.88 -28.49 -34.66
C GLU A 354 19.86 -29.58 -35.11
N ASP A 355 21.16 -29.33 -34.95
CA ASP A 355 22.21 -30.30 -35.30
C ASP A 355 22.22 -31.56 -34.44
N ALA A 356 21.67 -31.49 -33.20
CA ALA A 356 21.57 -32.65 -32.31
C ALA A 356 20.34 -33.54 -32.56
N ARG A 357 19.43 -33.14 -33.43
CA ARG A 357 18.20 -33.86 -33.82
C ARG A 357 18.23 -34.43 -35.25
N ALA A 358 19.25 -34.10 -36.04
CA ALA A 358 19.53 -34.66 -37.33
C ALA A 358 20.54 -35.80 -37.23
#